data_14a1d5f2a86a640751772528926f0796
#
_entry.id   14a1d5f2a86a640751772528926f0796
#
_cell.length_a   1.000
_cell.length_b   1.000
_cell.length_c   1.000
_cell.angle_alpha   90.00
_cell.angle_beta   90.00
_cell.angle_gamma   90.00
#
_symmetry.space_group_name_H-M   'P 1'
#
loop_
_entity.id
_entity.type
_entity.pdbx_description
1 polymer ?
#
loop_
_entity_poly.entity_id
_entity_poly.type
_entity_poly.pdbx_seq_one_letter_code
_entity_poly.pdbx_strand_id
1 'polypeptide(L)'
;MNAAIKQSDDFLVKDLKLADWGRKEIKIAETEMPGLMAIRHEFAAQQPLRGARITGSLHMTIQTAVLIETLNALGAQVRWASCNIYSTQDHAAAAIAAGGTPVFAVKGETLAEYWDYTHRIFEWPDGGHSNMILDDGGDATLLLHLGAKAEADASLVAKPGNEEEECLFGAIKAKLKVDPKWYSTRLAKIKGVTEETTTGVKRLYQMAKDGQLAFPAFNVNDSVTKSKFDNLYGCRESLVDAIKRATDVMIAGKVALVCGYGDVGKGSAQALRALSAQVWVTEIDPICALQASMEGYRVVTKDYAADKADIFVSATGNFHVITHDHMKRMKDQAIVCNIGHFDNEIEVAALKQYAWDNIKPQVDHVIFPDGKRIILLAEGRLVNLGCGTGHPSYVMSSSFANQVLAQIELYGNTKKYPIGVYVLPKHLDEKVARLQLSKLGAQLTELTDVQARYIGVEKQGPYKVDQYRY
;
A
#
# COMPACT_ATOMS: atom_id res chain seq x y z
N MET A 1 -32.92 26.91 10.34
CA MET A 1 -33.20 25.59 10.95
C MET A 1 -32.11 24.65 10.46
N ASN A 2 -31.09 24.41 11.31
CA ASN A 2 -30.03 23.44 11.01
C ASN A 2 -30.63 22.04 11.19
N ALA A 3 -30.79 21.32 10.08
CA ALA A 3 -31.06 19.90 10.14
C ALA A 3 -29.86 19.23 10.77
N ALA A 4 -30.02 18.72 11.98
CA ALA A 4 -29.04 17.87 12.63
C ALA A 4 -28.79 16.67 11.70
N ILE A 5 -27.61 16.60 11.11
CA ILE A 5 -27.16 15.42 10.37
C ILE A 5 -27.15 14.30 11.43
N LYS A 6 -28.04 13.32 11.27
CA LYS A 6 -28.01 12.09 12.05
C LYS A 6 -26.65 11.45 11.80
N GLN A 7 -25.76 11.51 12.78
CA GLN A 7 -24.48 10.84 12.75
C GLN A 7 -24.77 9.34 12.58
N SER A 8 -24.37 8.77 11.48
CA SER A 8 -24.53 7.34 11.22
C SER A 8 -23.55 6.61 12.15
N ASP A 9 -24.04 5.65 12.95
CA ASP A 9 -23.18 4.76 13.75
C ASP A 9 -22.48 3.70 12.88
N ASP A 10 -22.38 3.93 11.57
CA ASP A 10 -21.80 3.01 10.59
C ASP A 10 -20.29 3.27 10.43
N PHE A 11 -19.55 3.10 11.50
CA PHE A 11 -18.09 3.18 11.54
C PHE A 11 -17.55 2.41 12.76
N LEU A 12 -16.26 2.08 12.71
CA LEU A 12 -15.52 1.56 13.86
C LEU A 12 -14.12 2.19 13.88
N VAL A 13 -13.88 3.08 14.82
CA VAL A 13 -12.62 3.78 15.01
C VAL A 13 -12.27 3.79 16.50
N LYS A 14 -11.01 3.98 16.83
CA LYS A 14 -10.51 3.88 18.20
C LYS A 14 -11.16 4.88 19.17
N ASP A 15 -11.20 6.15 18.80
CA ASP A 15 -11.80 7.24 19.59
C ASP A 15 -12.11 8.43 18.69
N LEU A 16 -13.40 8.80 18.59
CA LEU A 16 -13.83 9.97 17.82
C LEU A 16 -13.29 11.31 18.35
N LYS A 17 -12.85 11.38 19.61
CA LYS A 17 -12.21 12.59 20.17
C LYS A 17 -10.91 12.95 19.46
N LEU A 18 -10.30 12.02 18.74
CA LEU A 18 -9.11 12.27 17.94
C LEU A 18 -9.41 13.03 16.63
N ALA A 19 -10.68 13.23 16.26
CA ALA A 19 -11.09 13.82 14.99
C ALA A 19 -10.53 15.23 14.76
N ASP A 20 -10.54 16.08 15.78
CA ASP A 20 -10.01 17.46 15.66
C ASP A 20 -8.51 17.50 15.38
N TRP A 21 -7.75 16.59 16.01
CA TRP A 21 -6.33 16.43 15.69
C TRP A 21 -6.15 15.95 14.26
N GLY A 22 -6.84 14.86 13.87
CA GLY A 22 -6.80 14.36 12.50
C GLY A 22 -7.14 15.43 11.46
N ARG A 23 -8.15 16.25 11.71
CA ARG A 23 -8.53 17.34 10.81
C ARG A 23 -7.41 18.38 10.62
N LYS A 24 -6.65 18.69 11.65
CA LYS A 24 -5.52 19.61 11.57
C LYS A 24 -4.41 19.05 10.69
N GLU A 25 -4.07 17.78 10.86
CA GLU A 25 -3.04 17.11 10.03
C GLU A 25 -3.49 16.91 8.58
N ILE A 26 -4.77 16.58 8.35
CA ILE A 26 -5.34 16.51 6.99
C ILE A 26 -5.17 17.86 6.26
N LYS A 27 -5.40 18.98 6.93
CA LYS A 27 -5.19 20.32 6.35
C LYS A 27 -3.73 20.57 5.95
N ILE A 28 -2.78 20.08 6.74
CA ILE A 28 -1.34 20.16 6.38
C ILE A 28 -1.09 19.29 5.14
N ALA A 29 -1.59 18.05 5.14
CA ALA A 29 -1.43 17.12 4.01
C ALA A 29 -2.00 17.69 2.70
N GLU A 30 -3.17 18.33 2.73
CA GLU A 30 -3.77 18.98 1.56
C GLU A 30 -2.82 20.02 0.93
N THR A 31 -2.04 20.77 1.74
CA THR A 31 -1.06 21.73 1.22
C THR A 31 0.13 21.06 0.55
N GLU A 32 0.43 19.81 0.90
CA GLU A 32 1.54 19.01 0.39
C GLU A 32 1.13 18.00 -0.71
N MET A 33 -0.16 17.98 -1.09
CA MET A 33 -0.70 17.06 -2.09
C MET A 33 -1.25 17.79 -3.34
N PRO A 34 -0.40 18.54 -4.06
CA PRO A 34 -0.84 19.46 -5.12
C PRO A 34 -1.55 18.76 -6.28
N GLY A 35 -1.06 17.58 -6.70
CA GLY A 35 -1.67 16.85 -7.81
C GLY A 35 -3.05 16.34 -7.49
N LEU A 36 -3.23 15.75 -6.30
CA LEU A 36 -4.52 15.25 -5.85
C LEU A 36 -5.53 16.39 -5.62
N MET A 37 -5.09 17.50 -5.00
CA MET A 37 -5.94 18.66 -4.79
C MET A 37 -6.34 19.34 -6.09
N ALA A 38 -5.44 19.40 -7.09
CA ALA A 38 -5.75 19.92 -8.42
C ALA A 38 -6.82 19.06 -9.12
N ILE A 39 -6.74 17.73 -9.03
CA ILE A 39 -7.76 16.81 -9.56
C ILE A 39 -9.10 17.00 -8.84
N ARG A 40 -9.08 17.11 -7.50
CA ARG A 40 -10.31 17.42 -6.74
C ARG A 40 -10.96 18.69 -7.24
N HIS A 41 -10.20 19.75 -7.43
CA HIS A 41 -10.71 21.04 -7.92
C HIS A 41 -11.22 20.96 -9.36
N GLU A 42 -10.49 20.30 -10.26
CA GLU A 42 -10.83 20.16 -11.68
C GLU A 42 -12.15 19.42 -11.88
N PHE A 43 -12.38 18.34 -11.13
CA PHE A 43 -13.49 17.42 -11.36
C PHE A 43 -14.68 17.58 -10.39
N ALA A 44 -14.55 18.36 -9.30
CA ALA A 44 -15.59 18.47 -8.28
C ALA A 44 -16.95 18.92 -8.84
N ALA A 45 -16.96 19.91 -9.73
CA ALA A 45 -18.21 20.40 -10.36
C ALA A 45 -18.85 19.37 -11.31
N GLN A 46 -18.04 18.55 -11.97
CA GLN A 46 -18.49 17.54 -12.94
C GLN A 46 -19.00 16.28 -12.27
N GLN A 47 -18.50 15.97 -11.07
CA GLN A 47 -18.82 14.77 -10.29
C GLN A 47 -18.77 13.47 -11.12
N PRO A 48 -17.61 13.12 -11.73
CA PRO A 48 -17.51 11.98 -12.64
C PRO A 48 -17.75 10.63 -11.96
N LEU A 49 -17.67 10.58 -10.62
CA LEU A 49 -17.92 9.39 -9.81
C LEU A 49 -19.34 9.37 -9.20
N ARG A 50 -20.25 10.20 -9.68
CA ARG A 50 -21.65 10.16 -9.21
C ARG A 50 -22.25 8.77 -9.43
N GLY A 51 -22.75 8.14 -8.36
CA GLY A 51 -23.29 6.79 -8.37
C GLY A 51 -22.22 5.69 -8.23
N ALA A 52 -20.94 6.04 -8.16
CA ALA A 52 -19.91 5.09 -7.74
C ALA A 52 -20.05 4.82 -6.24
N ARG A 53 -20.05 3.54 -5.88
CA ARG A 53 -19.99 3.02 -4.51
C ARG A 53 -18.68 2.30 -4.36
N ILE A 54 -17.70 2.99 -3.79
CA ILE A 54 -16.32 2.53 -3.71
C ILE A 54 -16.07 1.86 -2.37
N THR A 55 -15.67 0.60 -2.40
CA THR A 55 -15.09 -0.11 -1.27
C THR A 55 -13.59 0.07 -1.31
N GLY A 56 -13.02 0.76 -0.32
CA GLY A 56 -11.60 1.01 -0.21
C GLY A 56 -10.96 0.13 0.86
N SER A 57 -9.89 -0.56 0.50
CA SER A 57 -9.02 -1.34 1.39
C SER A 57 -7.58 -0.89 1.16
N LEU A 58 -7.19 0.18 1.86
CA LEU A 58 -5.87 0.79 1.77
C LEU A 58 -5.55 1.46 3.11
N HIS A 59 -4.26 1.53 3.47
CA HIS A 59 -3.76 2.09 4.73
C HIS A 59 -4.51 3.36 5.16
N MET A 60 -5.18 3.34 6.32
CA MET A 60 -5.96 4.49 6.79
C MET A 60 -5.07 5.57 7.42
N THR A 61 -4.34 6.28 6.58
CA THR A 61 -3.43 7.36 6.95
C THR A 61 -4.05 8.74 6.73
N ILE A 62 -3.35 9.79 7.16
CA ILE A 62 -3.73 11.19 6.88
C ILE A 62 -3.84 11.44 5.38
N GLN A 63 -2.92 10.89 4.57
CA GLN A 63 -2.94 11.05 3.12
C GLN A 63 -4.15 10.34 2.50
N THR A 64 -4.49 9.18 3.02
CA THR A 64 -5.69 8.42 2.61
C THR A 64 -6.98 9.17 2.95
N ALA A 65 -6.99 9.91 4.06
CA ALA A 65 -8.12 10.78 4.38
C ALA A 65 -8.34 11.84 3.27
N VAL A 66 -7.26 12.44 2.73
CA VAL A 66 -7.35 13.37 1.60
C VAL A 66 -7.87 12.67 0.33
N LEU A 67 -7.45 11.42 0.08
CA LEU A 67 -7.98 10.61 -1.03
C LEU A 67 -9.49 10.35 -0.88
N ILE A 68 -9.94 9.89 0.28
CA ILE A 68 -11.35 9.61 0.56
C ILE A 68 -12.20 10.86 0.33
N GLU A 69 -11.78 12.00 0.88
CA GLU A 69 -12.49 13.28 0.69
C GLU A 69 -12.47 13.74 -0.77
N THR A 70 -11.43 13.42 -1.52
CA THR A 70 -11.38 13.68 -2.95
C THR A 70 -12.41 12.84 -3.69
N LEU A 71 -12.46 11.53 -3.46
CA LEU A 71 -13.45 10.63 -4.06
C LEU A 71 -14.89 11.08 -3.76
N ASN A 72 -15.16 11.47 -2.50
CA ASN A 72 -16.45 12.01 -2.09
C ASN A 72 -16.79 13.32 -2.82
N ALA A 73 -15.82 14.24 -2.93
CA ALA A 73 -16.02 15.51 -3.67
C ALA A 73 -16.31 15.28 -5.15
N LEU A 74 -15.84 14.18 -5.73
CA LEU A 74 -16.12 13.80 -7.10
C LEU A 74 -17.44 13.02 -7.28
N GLY A 75 -18.21 12.86 -6.21
CA GLY A 75 -19.57 12.28 -6.24
C GLY A 75 -19.66 10.81 -5.84
N ALA A 76 -18.55 10.17 -5.44
CA ALA A 76 -18.58 8.79 -4.95
C ALA A 76 -19.19 8.71 -3.54
N GLN A 77 -19.76 7.55 -3.24
CA GLN A 77 -20.00 7.09 -1.86
C GLN A 77 -18.88 6.10 -1.51
N VAL A 78 -18.26 6.27 -0.36
CA VAL A 78 -17.05 5.51 0.02
C VAL A 78 -17.27 4.80 1.34
N ARG A 79 -16.76 3.56 1.46
CA ARG A 79 -16.60 2.80 2.70
C ARG A 79 -15.17 2.31 2.77
N TRP A 80 -14.51 2.42 3.92
CA TRP A 80 -13.08 2.23 4.01
C TRP A 80 -12.65 1.34 5.17
N ALA A 81 -11.66 0.47 4.91
CA ALA A 81 -10.89 -0.25 5.92
C ALA A 81 -9.39 -0.13 5.62
N SER A 82 -8.56 -0.37 6.63
CA SER A 82 -7.12 -0.47 6.41
C SER A 82 -6.76 -1.82 5.79
N CYS A 83 -5.71 -1.87 4.98
CA CYS A 83 -5.16 -3.10 4.41
C CYS A 83 -4.02 -3.70 5.24
N ASN A 84 -3.79 -3.22 6.46
CA ASN A 84 -2.76 -3.73 7.36
C ASN A 84 -3.10 -3.37 8.81
N ILE A 85 -2.93 -4.31 9.74
CA ILE A 85 -3.32 -4.19 11.14
C ILE A 85 -2.56 -3.11 11.93
N TYR A 86 -1.39 -2.67 11.47
CA TYR A 86 -0.57 -1.66 12.16
C TYR A 86 -0.49 -0.31 11.46
N SER A 87 -1.08 -0.15 10.25
CA SER A 87 -0.88 1.03 9.43
C SER A 87 -1.87 2.17 9.67
N THR A 88 -2.96 1.92 10.38
CA THR A 88 -3.96 2.95 10.68
C THR A 88 -3.37 4.08 11.53
N GLN A 89 -3.65 5.32 11.14
CA GLN A 89 -3.52 6.49 11.99
C GLN A 89 -4.91 6.79 12.60
N ASP A 90 -5.10 6.47 13.88
CA ASP A 90 -6.40 6.51 14.55
C ASP A 90 -7.09 7.87 14.47
N HIS A 91 -6.30 8.97 14.49
CA HIS A 91 -6.82 10.33 14.34
C HIS A 91 -7.27 10.65 12.90
N ALA A 92 -6.67 10.01 11.88
CA ALA A 92 -7.14 10.12 10.51
C ALA A 92 -8.48 9.40 10.33
N ALA A 93 -8.58 8.16 10.84
CA ALA A 93 -9.82 7.39 10.83
C ALA A 93 -10.96 8.12 11.56
N ALA A 94 -10.68 8.69 12.73
CA ALA A 94 -11.63 9.47 13.51
C ALA A 94 -12.12 10.71 12.75
N ALA A 95 -11.22 11.45 12.08
CA ALA A 95 -11.60 12.65 11.32
C ALA A 95 -12.53 12.33 10.15
N ILE A 96 -12.29 11.24 9.43
CA ILE A 96 -13.12 10.80 8.30
C ILE A 96 -14.47 10.26 8.79
N ALA A 97 -14.49 9.48 9.85
CA ALA A 97 -15.73 8.99 10.47
C ALA A 97 -16.60 10.15 10.98
N ALA A 98 -16.00 11.12 11.68
CA ALA A 98 -16.70 12.33 12.15
C ALA A 98 -17.23 13.18 10.97
N GLY A 99 -16.61 13.12 9.80
CA GLY A 99 -17.08 13.73 8.55
C GLY A 99 -18.23 12.97 7.88
N GLY A 100 -18.66 11.83 8.44
CA GLY A 100 -19.79 11.03 7.96
C GLY A 100 -19.45 9.97 6.92
N THR A 101 -18.17 9.73 6.63
CA THR A 101 -17.76 8.61 5.77
C THR A 101 -17.52 7.35 6.61
N PRO A 102 -18.15 6.20 6.28
CA PRO A 102 -17.94 4.95 6.97
C PRO A 102 -16.49 4.48 6.92
N VAL A 103 -15.86 4.32 8.08
CA VAL A 103 -14.48 3.85 8.25
C VAL A 103 -14.44 2.77 9.33
N PHE A 104 -13.78 1.67 9.03
CA PHE A 104 -13.55 0.53 9.93
C PHE A 104 -12.05 0.28 10.00
N ALA A 105 -11.36 0.95 10.92
CA ALA A 105 -9.90 0.87 11.04
C ALA A 105 -9.43 1.32 12.42
N VAL A 106 -8.60 0.49 13.06
CA VAL A 106 -7.98 0.75 14.36
C VAL A 106 -6.52 0.31 14.31
N LYS A 107 -5.58 1.14 14.77
CA LYS A 107 -4.18 0.73 14.84
C LYS A 107 -4.01 -0.39 15.87
N GLY A 108 -3.48 -1.52 15.45
CA GLY A 108 -3.28 -2.70 16.27
C GLY A 108 -4.52 -3.60 16.37
N GLU A 109 -5.43 -3.51 15.40
CA GLU A 109 -6.53 -4.47 15.25
C GLU A 109 -5.99 -5.90 15.08
N THR A 110 -6.73 -6.87 15.55
CA THR A 110 -6.40 -8.30 15.38
C THR A 110 -6.68 -8.76 13.94
N LEU A 111 -6.10 -9.88 13.51
CA LEU A 111 -6.41 -10.48 12.21
C LEU A 111 -7.90 -10.81 12.03
N ALA A 112 -8.59 -11.20 13.13
CA ALA A 112 -10.02 -11.45 13.09
C ALA A 112 -10.83 -10.15 12.85
N GLU A 113 -10.45 -9.05 13.51
CA GLU A 113 -11.05 -7.73 13.30
C GLU A 113 -10.76 -7.21 11.90
N TYR A 114 -9.54 -7.39 11.40
CA TYR A 114 -9.13 -7.02 10.04
C TYR A 114 -10.07 -7.64 8.98
N TRP A 115 -10.34 -8.94 9.06
CA TRP A 115 -11.24 -9.61 8.13
C TRP A 115 -12.72 -9.27 8.37
N ASP A 116 -13.14 -8.96 9.59
CA ASP A 116 -14.48 -8.42 9.87
C ASP A 116 -14.64 -7.03 9.23
N TYR A 117 -13.66 -6.13 9.38
CA TYR A 117 -13.68 -4.80 8.79
C TYR A 117 -13.67 -4.85 7.25
N THR A 118 -12.90 -5.77 6.69
CA THR A 118 -12.89 -6.02 5.24
C THR A 118 -14.25 -6.54 4.72
N HIS A 119 -15.01 -7.25 5.53
CA HIS A 119 -16.41 -7.58 5.17
C HIS A 119 -17.33 -6.36 5.26
N ARG A 120 -17.23 -5.56 6.32
CA ARG A 120 -18.09 -4.39 6.58
C ARG A 120 -18.02 -3.34 5.48
N ILE A 121 -16.90 -3.16 4.83
CA ILE A 121 -16.81 -2.20 3.71
C ILE A 121 -17.64 -2.60 2.48
N PHE A 122 -18.06 -3.87 2.39
CA PHE A 122 -19.01 -4.36 1.38
C PHE A 122 -20.48 -4.34 1.82
N GLU A 123 -20.76 -3.94 3.07
CA GLU A 123 -22.09 -3.94 3.65
C GLU A 123 -22.67 -2.52 3.67
N TRP A 124 -23.64 -2.26 2.84
CA TRP A 124 -24.30 -0.95 2.72
C TRP A 124 -25.60 -0.96 3.50
N PRO A 125 -25.84 0.00 4.42
CA PRO A 125 -27.04 0.02 5.28
C PRO A 125 -28.36 0.10 4.53
N ASP A 126 -28.34 0.63 3.30
CA ASP A 126 -29.51 0.74 2.43
C ASP A 126 -29.81 -0.54 1.62
N GLY A 127 -29.08 -1.62 1.87
CA GLY A 127 -29.18 -2.88 1.13
C GLY A 127 -28.55 -2.84 -0.27
N GLY A 128 -27.88 -1.73 -0.63
CA GLY A 128 -27.14 -1.60 -1.88
C GLY A 128 -25.83 -2.38 -1.89
N HIS A 129 -25.07 -2.26 -2.97
CA HIS A 129 -23.81 -2.95 -3.16
C HIS A 129 -22.73 -2.01 -3.67
N SER A 130 -21.48 -2.31 -3.32
CA SER A 130 -20.30 -1.71 -3.96
C SER A 130 -20.30 -2.03 -5.45
N ASN A 131 -19.84 -1.08 -6.25
CA ASN A 131 -19.68 -1.27 -7.69
C ASN A 131 -18.26 -0.96 -8.18
N MET A 132 -17.39 -0.49 -7.28
CA MET A 132 -15.97 -0.27 -7.52
C MET A 132 -15.17 -0.70 -6.29
N ILE A 133 -13.94 -1.17 -6.52
CA ILE A 133 -12.96 -1.47 -5.46
C ILE A 133 -11.74 -0.58 -5.67
N LEU A 134 -11.18 -0.05 -4.59
CA LEU A 134 -9.86 0.53 -4.51
C LEU A 134 -9.08 -0.30 -3.50
N ASP A 135 -8.10 -1.07 -3.95
CA ASP A 135 -7.40 -2.08 -3.17
C ASP A 135 -5.90 -1.81 -3.06
N ASP A 136 -5.31 -2.31 -2.00
CA ASP A 136 -3.86 -2.25 -1.75
C ASP A 136 -3.41 -3.59 -1.16
N GLY A 137 -2.80 -4.42 -2.00
CA GLY A 137 -2.42 -5.80 -1.69
C GLY A 137 -3.44 -6.84 -2.18
N GLY A 138 -4.62 -6.41 -2.62
CA GLY A 138 -5.61 -7.25 -3.25
C GLY A 138 -6.47 -8.08 -2.28
N ASP A 139 -6.51 -7.74 -0.99
CA ASP A 139 -7.23 -8.56 0.00
C ASP A 139 -8.75 -8.39 -0.08
N ALA A 140 -9.27 -7.20 -0.36
CA ALA A 140 -10.70 -7.01 -0.60
C ALA A 140 -11.17 -7.74 -1.88
N THR A 141 -10.34 -7.71 -2.92
CA THR A 141 -10.56 -8.46 -4.18
C THR A 141 -10.50 -9.96 -3.94
N LEU A 142 -9.49 -10.45 -3.21
CA LEU A 142 -9.33 -11.86 -2.83
C LEU A 142 -10.55 -12.36 -2.05
N LEU A 143 -11.00 -11.60 -1.06
CA LEU A 143 -12.14 -11.95 -0.21
C LEU A 143 -13.38 -12.28 -1.04
N LEU A 144 -13.75 -11.39 -1.99
CA LEU A 144 -14.92 -11.62 -2.84
C LEU A 144 -14.75 -12.83 -3.76
N HIS A 145 -13.58 -13.00 -4.38
CA HIS A 145 -13.34 -14.10 -5.30
C HIS A 145 -13.27 -15.45 -4.59
N LEU A 146 -12.52 -15.53 -3.47
CA LEU A 146 -12.40 -16.76 -2.69
C LEU A 146 -13.75 -17.15 -2.07
N GLY A 147 -14.44 -16.16 -1.49
CA GLY A 147 -15.76 -16.39 -0.90
C GLY A 147 -16.78 -16.88 -1.93
N ALA A 148 -16.82 -16.29 -3.13
CA ALA A 148 -17.72 -16.73 -4.20
C ALA A 148 -17.40 -18.15 -4.68
N LYS A 149 -16.13 -18.54 -4.72
CA LYS A 149 -15.73 -19.94 -5.02
C LYS A 149 -16.12 -20.89 -3.89
N ALA A 150 -15.94 -20.46 -2.63
CA ALA A 150 -16.30 -21.26 -1.46
C ALA A 150 -17.81 -21.52 -1.34
N GLU A 151 -18.67 -20.69 -1.96
CA GLU A 151 -20.11 -20.95 -2.09
C GLU A 151 -20.40 -22.22 -2.89
N ALA A 152 -19.56 -22.52 -3.88
CA ALA A 152 -19.70 -23.72 -4.72
C ALA A 152 -18.88 -24.92 -4.18
N ASP A 153 -17.72 -24.62 -3.57
CA ASP A 153 -16.79 -25.63 -3.06
C ASP A 153 -16.19 -25.19 -1.72
N ALA A 154 -16.81 -25.60 -0.63
CA ALA A 154 -16.38 -25.30 0.74
C ALA A 154 -14.99 -25.90 1.08
N SER A 155 -14.47 -26.84 0.30
CA SER A 155 -13.15 -27.43 0.54
C SER A 155 -12.01 -26.43 0.37
N LEU A 156 -12.21 -25.37 -0.43
CA LEU A 156 -11.24 -24.30 -0.68
C LEU A 156 -10.87 -23.51 0.58
N VAL A 157 -11.74 -23.49 1.58
CA VAL A 157 -11.53 -22.80 2.87
C VAL A 157 -11.48 -23.79 4.03
N ALA A 158 -11.19 -25.08 3.78
CA ALA A 158 -11.20 -26.11 4.82
C ALA A 158 -9.92 -26.17 5.64
N LYS A 159 -8.75 -25.99 4.99
CA LYS A 159 -7.42 -26.19 5.59
C LYS A 159 -6.56 -24.95 5.42
N PRO A 160 -6.47 -24.08 6.43
CA PRO A 160 -5.57 -22.91 6.40
C PRO A 160 -4.11 -23.37 6.46
N GLY A 161 -3.23 -22.66 5.77
CA GLY A 161 -1.79 -22.88 5.78
C GLY A 161 -1.04 -22.01 6.80
N ASN A 162 -1.69 -20.96 7.31
CA ASN A 162 -1.14 -20.02 8.28
C ASN A 162 -2.26 -19.34 9.09
N GLU A 163 -1.88 -18.52 10.07
CA GLU A 163 -2.79 -17.83 10.99
C GLU A 163 -3.72 -16.84 10.27
N GLU A 164 -3.22 -16.15 9.25
CA GLU A 164 -4.01 -15.21 8.45
C GLU A 164 -5.10 -15.93 7.66
N GLU A 165 -4.75 -17.03 6.99
CA GLU A 165 -5.73 -17.89 6.31
C GLU A 165 -6.73 -18.52 7.28
N GLU A 166 -6.32 -18.85 8.51
CA GLU A 166 -7.24 -19.36 9.53
C GLU A 166 -8.33 -18.33 9.84
N CYS A 167 -7.96 -17.06 10.04
CA CYS A 167 -8.91 -15.98 10.30
C CYS A 167 -9.80 -15.72 9.06
N LEU A 168 -9.22 -15.62 7.87
CA LEU A 168 -9.95 -15.42 6.62
C LEU A 168 -10.97 -16.54 6.36
N PHE A 169 -10.52 -17.80 6.43
CA PHE A 169 -11.39 -18.95 6.17
C PHE A 169 -12.50 -19.07 7.24
N GLY A 170 -12.16 -18.74 8.50
CA GLY A 170 -13.13 -18.67 9.58
C GLY A 170 -14.23 -17.63 9.31
N ALA A 171 -13.83 -16.43 8.90
CA ALA A 171 -14.74 -15.33 8.54
C ALA A 171 -15.63 -15.69 7.36
N ILE A 172 -15.05 -16.29 6.28
CA ILE A 172 -15.82 -16.73 5.11
C ILE A 172 -16.85 -17.78 5.52
N LYS A 173 -16.46 -18.80 6.28
CA LYS A 173 -17.39 -19.86 6.74
C LYS A 173 -18.52 -19.28 7.61
N ALA A 174 -18.22 -18.35 8.48
CA ALA A 174 -19.21 -17.69 9.32
C ALA A 174 -20.22 -16.90 8.47
N LYS A 175 -19.76 -16.15 7.49
CA LYS A 175 -20.62 -15.38 6.59
C LYS A 175 -21.51 -16.28 5.72
N LEU A 176 -20.98 -17.37 5.18
CA LEU A 176 -21.75 -18.33 4.35
C LEU A 176 -22.85 -19.05 5.11
N LYS A 177 -22.70 -19.25 6.44
CA LYS A 177 -23.77 -19.81 7.28
C LYS A 177 -24.97 -18.89 7.41
N VAL A 178 -24.75 -17.57 7.35
CA VAL A 178 -25.81 -16.54 7.47
C VAL A 178 -26.42 -16.21 6.12
N ASP A 179 -25.59 -16.04 5.12
CA ASP A 179 -25.99 -15.72 3.74
C ASP A 179 -25.16 -16.54 2.74
N PRO A 180 -25.69 -17.68 2.25
CA PRO A 180 -24.96 -18.58 1.35
C PRO A 180 -24.61 -17.99 -0.02
N LYS A 181 -25.11 -16.78 -0.35
CA LYS A 181 -24.86 -16.08 -1.62
C LYS A 181 -24.24 -14.70 -1.43
N TRP A 182 -23.71 -14.45 -0.26
CA TRP A 182 -23.19 -13.12 0.12
C TRP A 182 -22.11 -12.62 -0.83
N TYR A 183 -21.16 -13.47 -1.20
CA TYR A 183 -19.99 -13.09 -2.02
C TYR A 183 -20.34 -13.00 -3.51
N SER A 184 -20.98 -14.01 -4.07
CA SER A 184 -21.34 -14.03 -5.50
C SER A 184 -22.29 -12.89 -5.86
N THR A 185 -23.23 -12.54 -4.97
CA THR A 185 -24.13 -11.43 -5.16
C THR A 185 -23.38 -10.09 -5.25
N ARG A 186 -22.38 -9.88 -4.41
CA ARG A 186 -21.56 -8.66 -4.40
C ARG A 186 -20.56 -8.64 -5.54
N LEU A 187 -19.87 -9.75 -5.78
CA LEU A 187 -18.92 -9.90 -6.88
C LEU A 187 -19.54 -9.51 -8.22
N ALA A 188 -20.78 -9.94 -8.48
CA ALA A 188 -21.51 -9.62 -9.71
C ALA A 188 -21.84 -8.14 -9.90
N LYS A 189 -21.72 -7.30 -8.85
CA LYS A 189 -21.99 -5.86 -8.92
C LYS A 189 -20.74 -5.03 -9.15
N ILE A 190 -19.56 -5.60 -8.94
CA ILE A 190 -18.29 -4.89 -9.13
C ILE A 190 -18.04 -4.67 -10.63
N LYS A 191 -17.81 -3.43 -11.01
CA LYS A 191 -17.44 -3.02 -12.37
C LYS A 191 -15.94 -3.07 -12.61
N GLY A 192 -15.14 -2.98 -11.53
CA GLY A 192 -13.69 -3.06 -11.62
C GLY A 192 -12.98 -2.69 -10.33
N VAL A 193 -11.66 -2.93 -10.32
CA VAL A 193 -10.75 -2.64 -9.21
C VAL A 193 -9.59 -1.78 -9.69
N THR A 194 -9.09 -0.88 -8.82
CA THR A 194 -7.81 -0.22 -8.98
C THR A 194 -6.88 -0.69 -7.85
N GLU A 195 -5.68 -1.17 -8.20
CA GLU A 195 -4.74 -1.78 -7.27
C GLU A 195 -3.48 -0.92 -7.11
N GLU A 196 -3.14 -0.64 -5.85
CA GLU A 196 -2.05 0.27 -5.47
C GLU A 196 -0.67 -0.36 -5.51
N THR A 197 -0.53 -1.66 -5.16
CA THR A 197 0.79 -2.20 -4.83
C THR A 197 1.18 -3.41 -5.67
N THR A 198 2.49 -3.61 -5.82
CA THR A 198 3.07 -4.71 -6.60
C THR A 198 2.52 -6.09 -6.24
N THR A 199 2.25 -6.34 -4.96
CA THR A 199 1.77 -7.64 -4.49
C THR A 199 0.35 -7.92 -4.95
N GLY A 200 -0.56 -6.96 -4.82
CA GLY A 200 -1.93 -7.07 -5.33
C GLY A 200 -1.94 -7.17 -6.86
N VAL A 201 -1.11 -6.40 -7.55
CA VAL A 201 -0.96 -6.49 -9.01
C VAL A 201 -0.52 -7.89 -9.46
N LYS A 202 0.44 -8.53 -8.77
CA LYS A 202 0.84 -9.92 -9.08
C LYS A 202 -0.35 -10.88 -8.92
N ARG A 203 -1.16 -10.73 -7.87
CA ARG A 203 -2.39 -11.52 -7.67
C ARG A 203 -3.38 -11.33 -8.81
N LEU A 204 -3.61 -10.08 -9.23
CA LEU A 204 -4.53 -9.78 -10.34
C LEU A 204 -4.07 -10.40 -11.67
N TYR A 205 -2.79 -10.30 -12.00
CA TYR A 205 -2.22 -10.96 -13.18
C TYR A 205 -2.36 -12.48 -13.12
N GLN A 206 -2.11 -13.09 -11.94
CA GLN A 206 -2.28 -14.52 -11.77
C GLN A 206 -3.75 -14.93 -11.95
N MET A 207 -4.68 -14.20 -11.32
CA MET A 207 -6.13 -14.47 -11.48
C MET A 207 -6.59 -14.29 -12.92
N ALA A 208 -6.09 -13.29 -13.64
CA ALA A 208 -6.39 -13.08 -15.06
C ALA A 208 -5.86 -14.24 -15.92
N LYS A 209 -4.61 -14.66 -15.68
CA LYS A 209 -3.98 -15.81 -16.38
C LYS A 209 -4.75 -17.11 -16.18
N ASP A 210 -5.25 -17.32 -14.97
CA ASP A 210 -6.02 -18.52 -14.60
C ASP A 210 -7.50 -18.45 -15.01
N GLY A 211 -7.93 -17.34 -15.67
CA GLY A 211 -9.32 -17.13 -16.07
C GLY A 211 -10.28 -16.95 -14.89
N GLN A 212 -9.76 -16.51 -13.74
CA GLN A 212 -10.49 -16.41 -12.47
C GLN A 212 -10.87 -14.98 -12.09
N LEU A 213 -10.28 -13.97 -12.75
CA LEU A 213 -10.62 -12.57 -12.52
C LEU A 213 -12.04 -12.30 -13.05
N ALA A 214 -12.90 -11.73 -12.20
CA ALA A 214 -14.33 -11.54 -12.50
C ALA A 214 -14.66 -10.18 -13.15
N PHE A 215 -13.74 -9.21 -13.10
CA PHE A 215 -13.93 -7.85 -13.58
C PHE A 215 -12.60 -7.24 -14.03
N PRO A 216 -12.60 -6.12 -14.82
CA PRO A 216 -11.37 -5.45 -15.21
C PRO A 216 -10.64 -4.83 -14.01
N ALA A 217 -9.32 -4.79 -14.09
CA ALA A 217 -8.45 -4.24 -13.07
C ALA A 217 -7.50 -3.21 -13.66
N PHE A 218 -7.30 -2.08 -12.97
CA PHE A 218 -6.21 -1.16 -13.24
C PHE A 218 -5.05 -1.40 -12.28
N ASN A 219 -3.90 -1.69 -12.84
CA ASN A 219 -2.61 -1.73 -12.17
C ASN A 219 -2.10 -0.29 -12.03
N VAL A 220 -2.39 0.37 -10.92
CA VAL A 220 -1.93 1.73 -10.64
C VAL A 220 -0.46 1.72 -10.23
N ASN A 221 0.03 0.63 -9.62
CA ASN A 221 1.43 0.52 -9.20
C ASN A 221 2.41 0.78 -10.35
N ASP A 222 2.10 0.32 -11.57
CA ASP A 222 3.02 0.42 -12.71
C ASP A 222 2.87 1.72 -13.51
N SER A 223 1.98 2.64 -13.09
CA SER A 223 2.08 4.03 -13.51
C SER A 223 3.45 4.58 -13.12
N VAL A 224 4.14 5.27 -14.04
CA VAL A 224 5.51 5.74 -13.78
C VAL A 224 5.55 6.72 -12.61
N THR A 225 4.57 7.63 -12.55
CA THR A 225 4.42 8.58 -11.45
C THR A 225 4.01 7.94 -10.12
N LYS A 226 3.70 6.63 -10.11
CA LYS A 226 3.55 5.84 -8.89
C LYS A 226 4.82 5.05 -8.59
N SER A 227 5.21 4.09 -9.41
CA SER A 227 6.30 3.16 -9.10
C SER A 227 7.66 3.83 -8.94
N LYS A 228 7.97 4.83 -9.79
CA LYS A 228 9.26 5.55 -9.75
C LYS A 228 9.28 6.70 -8.74
N PHE A 229 8.17 6.98 -8.09
CA PHE A 229 8.03 8.03 -7.07
C PHE A 229 7.72 7.44 -5.70
N ASP A 230 6.57 6.81 -5.53
CA ASP A 230 6.13 6.20 -4.27
C ASP A 230 7.10 5.11 -3.82
N ASN A 231 7.28 4.07 -4.62
CA ASN A 231 8.11 2.93 -4.24
C ASN A 231 9.59 3.34 -4.02
N LEU A 232 10.08 4.35 -4.75
CA LEU A 232 11.46 4.83 -4.65
C LEU A 232 11.61 5.91 -3.58
N TYR A 233 10.99 7.06 -3.80
CA TYR A 233 11.17 8.25 -2.93
C TYR A 233 10.41 8.12 -1.62
N GLY A 234 9.23 7.48 -1.63
CA GLY A 234 8.46 7.20 -0.43
C GLY A 234 9.22 6.30 0.53
N CYS A 235 9.79 5.20 0.04
CA CYS A 235 10.61 4.30 0.86
C CYS A 235 11.92 4.95 1.31
N ARG A 236 12.52 5.82 0.48
CA ARG A 236 13.73 6.58 0.84
C ARG A 236 13.52 7.46 2.07
N GLU A 237 12.36 8.10 2.19
CA GLU A 237 12.02 8.91 3.36
C GLU A 237 11.56 8.06 4.55
N SER A 238 10.62 7.15 4.32
CA SER A 238 9.87 6.48 5.38
C SER A 238 10.64 5.36 6.08
N LEU A 239 11.59 4.67 5.42
CA LEU A 239 12.37 3.61 6.05
C LEU A 239 13.21 4.13 7.20
N VAL A 240 14.02 5.14 6.95
CA VAL A 240 14.93 5.70 7.95
C VAL A 240 14.18 6.44 9.06
N ASP A 241 13.04 7.08 8.74
CA ASP A 241 12.14 7.67 9.73
C ASP A 241 11.63 6.60 10.71
N ALA A 242 11.14 5.47 10.19
CA ALA A 242 10.63 4.38 11.00
C ALA A 242 11.71 3.73 11.88
N ILE A 243 12.89 3.44 11.34
CA ILE A 243 14.02 2.88 12.11
C ILE A 243 14.41 3.82 13.25
N LYS A 244 14.50 5.13 12.98
CA LYS A 244 14.85 6.13 14.00
C LYS A 244 13.78 6.27 15.08
N ARG A 245 12.50 6.33 14.70
CA ARG A 245 11.38 6.36 15.67
C ARG A 245 11.32 5.10 16.52
N ALA A 246 11.57 3.95 15.92
CA ALA A 246 11.55 2.66 16.62
C ALA A 246 12.67 2.53 17.63
N THR A 247 13.89 2.89 17.26
CA THR A 247 15.10 2.48 17.99
C THR A 247 15.95 3.64 18.49
N ASP A 248 15.76 4.83 17.94
CA ASP A 248 16.61 6.03 18.23
C ASP A 248 18.12 5.79 18.00
N VAL A 249 18.48 4.75 17.23
CA VAL A 249 19.87 4.42 16.96
C VAL A 249 20.49 5.36 15.93
N MET A 250 21.79 5.60 16.06
CA MET A 250 22.57 6.25 15.04
C MET A 250 22.81 5.29 13.86
N ILE A 251 22.44 5.68 12.66
CA ILE A 251 22.62 4.89 11.45
C ILE A 251 24.03 4.99 10.90
N ALA A 252 24.67 6.15 11.04
CA ALA A 252 26.03 6.39 10.57
C ALA A 252 27.02 5.34 11.12
N GLY A 253 27.90 4.84 10.24
CA GLY A 253 28.92 3.87 10.57
C GLY A 253 28.45 2.42 10.67
N LYS A 254 27.13 2.16 10.71
CA LYS A 254 26.58 0.79 10.72
C LYS A 254 26.64 0.16 9.34
N VAL A 255 26.79 -1.17 9.31
CA VAL A 255 26.60 -1.97 8.10
C VAL A 255 25.13 -2.29 7.96
N ALA A 256 24.52 -1.84 6.87
CA ALA A 256 23.12 -2.10 6.56
C ALA A 256 23.00 -3.00 5.31
N LEU A 257 22.35 -4.15 5.45
CA LEU A 257 22.01 -5.04 4.35
C LEU A 257 20.61 -4.73 3.85
N VAL A 258 20.47 -4.36 2.58
CA VAL A 258 19.20 -4.23 1.88
C VAL A 258 18.99 -5.44 0.99
N CYS A 259 17.97 -6.23 1.26
CA CYS A 259 17.60 -7.40 0.47
C CYS A 259 16.62 -6.98 -0.64
N GLY A 260 17.11 -6.99 -1.88
CA GLY A 260 16.41 -6.51 -3.07
C GLY A 260 16.88 -5.12 -3.52
N TYR A 261 16.97 -4.92 -4.87
CA TYR A 261 17.37 -3.65 -5.46
C TYR A 261 16.41 -3.22 -6.59
N GLY A 262 15.12 -3.52 -6.42
CA GLY A 262 14.01 -2.89 -7.14
C GLY A 262 13.80 -1.44 -6.65
N ASP A 263 12.71 -0.79 -7.03
CA ASP A 263 12.47 0.62 -6.67
C ASP A 263 12.49 0.85 -5.14
N VAL A 264 11.84 -0.02 -4.37
CA VAL A 264 11.85 0.02 -2.89
C VAL A 264 13.27 -0.14 -2.33
N GLY A 265 14.01 -1.14 -2.80
CA GLY A 265 15.39 -1.39 -2.36
C GLY A 265 16.33 -0.25 -2.72
N LYS A 266 16.19 0.34 -3.91
CA LYS A 266 16.97 1.52 -4.35
C LYS A 266 16.76 2.71 -3.42
N GLY A 267 15.50 3.05 -3.13
CA GLY A 267 15.18 4.13 -2.20
C GLY A 267 15.74 3.88 -0.82
N SER A 268 15.55 2.68 -0.29
CA SER A 268 16.06 2.24 1.02
C SER A 268 17.58 2.33 1.12
N ALA A 269 18.30 1.81 0.12
CA ALA A 269 19.78 1.86 0.06
C ALA A 269 20.29 3.29 -0.01
N GLN A 270 19.66 4.15 -0.82
CA GLN A 270 20.03 5.56 -0.95
C GLN A 270 19.87 6.31 0.38
N ALA A 271 18.75 6.11 1.09
CA ALA A 271 18.50 6.75 2.38
C ALA A 271 19.53 6.36 3.44
N LEU A 272 19.80 5.07 3.58
CA LEU A 272 20.79 4.55 4.54
C LEU A 272 22.18 5.08 4.22
N ARG A 273 22.59 5.10 2.94
CA ARG A 273 23.86 5.68 2.50
C ARG A 273 23.93 7.20 2.77
N ALA A 274 22.86 7.92 2.54
CA ALA A 274 22.80 9.37 2.83
C ALA A 274 23.01 9.67 4.32
N LEU A 275 22.61 8.75 5.21
CA LEU A 275 22.89 8.81 6.64
C LEU A 275 24.23 8.18 7.02
N SER A 276 25.14 7.96 6.06
CA SER A 276 26.49 7.44 6.24
C SER A 276 26.58 6.00 6.75
N ALA A 277 25.58 5.17 6.46
CA ALA A 277 25.72 3.72 6.63
C ALA A 277 26.63 3.11 5.54
N GLN A 278 27.30 2.00 5.88
CA GLN A 278 27.94 1.13 4.91
C GLN A 278 26.89 0.18 4.32
N VAL A 279 26.31 0.57 3.18
CA VAL A 279 25.19 -0.19 2.60
C VAL A 279 25.70 -1.33 1.73
N TRP A 280 25.23 -2.52 2.02
CA TRP A 280 25.38 -3.72 1.20
C TRP A 280 24.02 -4.11 0.63
N VAL A 281 24.04 -4.70 -0.55
CA VAL A 281 22.82 -5.15 -1.26
C VAL A 281 22.92 -6.65 -1.52
N THR A 282 21.82 -7.37 -1.39
CA THR A 282 21.68 -8.72 -1.92
C THR A 282 20.58 -8.74 -2.98
N GLU A 283 20.82 -9.38 -4.12
CA GLU A 283 19.94 -9.37 -5.27
C GLU A 283 20.04 -10.68 -6.05
N ILE A 284 18.94 -11.11 -6.67
CA ILE A 284 18.86 -12.28 -7.54
C ILE A 284 18.84 -11.90 -9.02
N ASP A 285 18.33 -10.71 -9.36
CA ASP A 285 18.32 -10.20 -10.73
C ASP A 285 19.70 -9.63 -11.08
N PRO A 286 20.40 -10.18 -12.10
CA PRO A 286 21.73 -9.72 -12.47
C PRO A 286 21.73 -8.26 -12.98
N ILE A 287 20.63 -7.77 -13.55
CA ILE A 287 20.52 -6.37 -13.98
C ILE A 287 20.47 -5.44 -12.77
N CYS A 288 19.62 -5.74 -11.79
CA CYS A 288 19.53 -4.98 -10.56
C CYS A 288 20.82 -5.04 -9.75
N ALA A 289 21.45 -6.21 -9.67
CA ALA A 289 22.75 -6.39 -9.03
C ALA A 289 23.86 -5.55 -9.70
N LEU A 290 23.88 -5.52 -11.05
CA LEU A 290 24.81 -4.69 -11.81
C LEU A 290 24.54 -3.19 -11.53
N GLN A 291 23.29 -2.75 -11.54
CA GLN A 291 22.94 -1.37 -11.21
C GLN A 291 23.43 -1.01 -9.79
N ALA A 292 23.20 -1.87 -8.79
CA ALA A 292 23.67 -1.64 -7.43
C ALA A 292 25.19 -1.48 -7.38
N SER A 293 25.92 -2.33 -8.10
CA SER A 293 27.39 -2.27 -8.19
C SER A 293 27.89 -0.98 -8.86
N MET A 294 27.21 -0.54 -9.94
CA MET A 294 27.53 0.73 -10.64
C MET A 294 27.25 1.95 -9.77
N GLU A 295 26.25 1.87 -8.88
CA GLU A 295 25.96 2.90 -7.87
C GLU A 295 26.95 2.87 -6.68
N GLY A 296 27.91 1.95 -6.67
CA GLY A 296 28.94 1.86 -5.66
C GLY A 296 28.54 1.07 -4.40
N TYR A 297 27.44 0.31 -4.45
CA TYR A 297 27.08 -0.60 -3.37
C TYR A 297 27.84 -1.92 -3.50
N ARG A 298 28.20 -2.49 -2.36
CA ARG A 298 28.74 -3.84 -2.31
C ARG A 298 27.61 -4.86 -2.43
N VAL A 299 27.60 -5.64 -3.50
CA VAL A 299 26.65 -6.73 -3.68
C VAL A 299 27.20 -7.99 -3.05
N VAL A 300 26.45 -8.60 -2.13
CA VAL A 300 26.86 -9.77 -1.34
C VAL A 300 25.69 -10.75 -1.21
N THR A 301 25.98 -11.98 -0.77
CA THR A 301 24.94 -12.92 -0.35
C THR A 301 24.46 -12.62 1.06
N LYS A 302 23.23 -13.03 1.38
CA LYS A 302 22.68 -12.94 2.75
C LYS A 302 23.55 -13.71 3.75
N ASP A 303 24.01 -14.89 3.36
CA ASP A 303 24.90 -15.74 4.18
C ASP A 303 26.23 -15.04 4.54
N TYR A 304 26.78 -14.29 3.59
CA TYR A 304 28.00 -13.51 3.86
C TYR A 304 27.74 -12.36 4.84
N ALA A 305 26.57 -11.75 4.77
CA ALA A 305 26.23 -10.56 5.56
C ALA A 305 25.70 -10.88 6.98
N ALA A 306 25.19 -12.10 7.19
CA ALA A 306 24.38 -12.43 8.37
C ALA A 306 25.09 -12.14 9.70
N ASP A 307 26.39 -12.43 9.82
CA ASP A 307 27.19 -12.19 11.02
C ASP A 307 27.91 -10.82 11.04
N LYS A 308 27.70 -9.99 10.00
CA LYS A 308 28.45 -8.73 9.79
C LYS A 308 27.59 -7.48 9.78
N ALA A 309 26.35 -7.58 9.34
CA ALA A 309 25.46 -6.44 9.28
C ALA A 309 24.84 -6.10 10.65
N ASP A 310 24.52 -4.84 10.84
CA ASP A 310 23.87 -4.30 12.03
C ASP A 310 22.38 -4.03 11.79
N ILE A 311 22.00 -3.75 10.53
CA ILE A 311 20.63 -3.47 10.10
C ILE A 311 20.32 -4.36 8.90
N PHE A 312 19.18 -5.05 8.95
CA PHE A 312 18.68 -5.91 7.89
C PHE A 312 17.32 -5.38 7.44
N VAL A 313 17.21 -5.07 6.14
CA VAL A 313 15.99 -4.54 5.52
C VAL A 313 15.57 -5.48 4.39
N SER A 314 14.39 -6.08 4.50
CA SER A 314 13.78 -6.85 3.40
C SER A 314 12.91 -5.96 2.52
N ALA A 315 13.04 -6.09 1.19
CA ALA A 315 12.40 -5.23 0.18
C ALA A 315 12.13 -5.95 -1.15
N THR A 316 11.80 -7.24 -1.11
CA THR A 316 11.76 -8.09 -2.31
C THR A 316 10.35 -8.47 -2.77
N GLY A 317 9.37 -8.42 -1.88
CA GLY A 317 8.03 -8.98 -2.11
C GLY A 317 8.05 -10.50 -2.32
N ASN A 318 9.05 -11.21 -1.75
CA ASN A 318 9.24 -12.64 -1.86
C ASN A 318 9.04 -13.31 -0.49
N PHE A 319 9.29 -14.60 -0.38
CA PHE A 319 9.03 -15.42 0.78
C PHE A 319 10.33 -15.83 1.46
N HIS A 320 10.39 -15.77 2.81
CA HIS A 320 11.53 -16.21 3.65
C HIS A 320 12.89 -15.70 3.16
N VAL A 321 12.96 -14.41 2.86
CA VAL A 321 14.21 -13.74 2.41
C VAL A 321 15.22 -13.67 3.56
N ILE A 322 14.76 -13.32 4.75
CA ILE A 322 15.54 -13.39 5.99
C ILE A 322 15.03 -14.58 6.80
N THR A 323 15.80 -15.66 6.80
CA THR A 323 15.42 -16.91 7.45
C THR A 323 15.84 -16.97 8.92
N HIS A 324 15.28 -17.92 9.65
CA HIS A 324 15.68 -18.23 11.01
C HIS A 324 17.19 -18.46 11.15
N ASP A 325 17.81 -19.19 10.19
CA ASP A 325 19.27 -19.45 10.21
C ASP A 325 20.10 -18.17 10.02
N HIS A 326 19.64 -17.22 9.22
CA HIS A 326 20.27 -15.90 9.15
C HIS A 326 20.17 -15.18 10.50
N MET A 327 18.99 -15.15 11.13
CA MET A 327 18.74 -14.44 12.39
C MET A 327 19.54 -15.04 13.56
N LYS A 328 19.73 -16.35 13.59
CA LYS A 328 20.62 -16.99 14.59
C LYS A 328 22.08 -16.52 14.52
N ARG A 329 22.56 -16.17 13.34
CA ARG A 329 23.94 -15.73 13.11
C ARG A 329 24.14 -14.22 13.25
N MET A 330 23.07 -13.44 13.33
CA MET A 330 23.16 -11.99 13.47
C MET A 330 23.89 -11.58 14.75
N LYS A 331 24.42 -10.37 14.72
CA LYS A 331 25.01 -9.74 15.92
C LYS A 331 23.94 -9.55 17.00
N ASP A 332 24.40 -9.46 18.24
CA ASP A 332 23.56 -8.96 19.32
C ASP A 332 23.08 -7.54 19.01
N GLN A 333 21.80 -7.23 19.27
CA GLN A 333 21.13 -5.99 18.95
C GLN A 333 21.04 -5.64 17.45
N ALA A 334 21.18 -6.63 16.55
CA ALA A 334 20.91 -6.40 15.14
C ALA A 334 19.43 -6.01 14.92
N ILE A 335 19.21 -5.00 14.09
CA ILE A 335 17.86 -4.51 13.74
C ILE A 335 17.39 -5.26 12.51
N VAL A 336 16.19 -5.85 12.58
CA VAL A 336 15.57 -6.61 11.50
C VAL A 336 14.22 -5.99 11.17
N CYS A 337 14.02 -5.59 9.93
CA CYS A 337 12.78 -4.98 9.48
C CYS A 337 12.45 -5.32 8.02
N ASN A 338 11.18 -5.17 7.70
CA ASN A 338 10.63 -5.37 6.37
C ASN A 338 9.97 -4.08 5.87
N ILE A 339 10.20 -3.72 4.62
CA ILE A 339 9.51 -2.61 3.94
C ILE A 339 8.74 -3.12 2.71
N GLY A 340 8.68 -4.44 2.50
CA GLY A 340 7.77 -5.08 1.56
C GLY A 340 6.35 -5.17 2.13
N HIS A 341 5.37 -5.36 1.27
CA HIS A 341 3.96 -5.28 1.66
C HIS A 341 3.53 -6.33 2.70
N PHE A 342 3.97 -7.59 2.56
CA PHE A 342 3.61 -8.67 3.47
C PHE A 342 4.72 -9.04 4.46
N ASP A 343 4.32 -9.64 5.57
CA ASP A 343 5.19 -10.05 6.68
C ASP A 343 5.99 -11.35 6.43
N ASN A 344 5.73 -12.03 5.34
CA ASN A 344 6.32 -13.34 5.02
C ASN A 344 7.76 -13.29 4.45
N GLU A 345 8.32 -12.09 4.26
CA GLU A 345 9.71 -11.92 3.85
C GLU A 345 10.69 -12.31 4.97
N ILE A 346 10.28 -12.13 6.22
CA ILE A 346 11.04 -12.54 7.40
C ILE A 346 10.37 -13.78 7.99
N GLU A 347 11.13 -14.81 8.31
CA GLU A 347 10.62 -16.05 8.88
C GLU A 347 10.27 -15.89 10.38
N VAL A 348 9.32 -14.99 10.65
CA VAL A 348 8.91 -14.62 12.02
C VAL A 348 8.27 -15.79 12.76
N ALA A 349 7.53 -16.65 12.06
CA ALA A 349 6.90 -17.82 12.67
C ALA A 349 7.90 -18.71 13.42
N ALA A 350 9.12 -18.85 12.89
CA ALA A 350 10.17 -19.61 13.54
C ALA A 350 10.72 -18.96 14.82
N LEU A 351 10.47 -17.67 15.02
CA LEU A 351 10.88 -16.95 16.23
C LEU A 351 9.89 -17.11 17.38
N LYS A 352 8.67 -17.60 17.15
CA LYS A 352 7.66 -17.85 18.21
C LYS A 352 8.13 -18.86 19.27
N GLN A 353 9.15 -19.66 18.97
CA GLN A 353 9.77 -20.58 19.94
C GLN A 353 10.66 -19.90 20.98
N TYR A 354 11.03 -18.65 20.77
CA TYR A 354 11.92 -17.89 21.66
C TYR A 354 11.13 -16.97 22.59
N ALA A 355 11.80 -16.46 23.62
CA ALA A 355 11.23 -15.42 24.47
C ALA A 355 11.22 -14.08 23.71
N TRP A 356 10.13 -13.35 23.85
CA TRP A 356 9.96 -12.00 23.33
C TRP A 356 9.84 -11.02 24.49
N ASP A 357 10.50 -9.86 24.34
CA ASP A 357 10.42 -8.76 25.29
C ASP A 357 10.00 -7.51 24.52
N ASN A 358 8.74 -7.11 24.69
CA ASN A 358 8.20 -5.92 24.03
C ASN A 358 8.74 -4.65 24.68
N ILE A 359 9.53 -3.90 23.94
CA ILE A 359 10.16 -2.65 24.41
C ILE A 359 9.17 -1.48 24.34
N LYS A 360 8.42 -1.39 23.27
CA LYS A 360 7.33 -0.45 23.02
C LYS A 360 6.50 -0.95 21.83
N PRO A 361 5.34 -0.38 21.52
CA PRO A 361 4.52 -0.84 20.40
C PRO A 361 5.35 -1.05 19.12
N GLN A 362 5.23 -2.24 18.51
CA GLN A 362 5.91 -2.70 17.29
C GLN A 362 7.46 -2.73 17.37
N VAL A 363 8.03 -2.79 18.56
CA VAL A 363 9.49 -2.93 18.76
C VAL A 363 9.74 -4.02 19.80
N ASP A 364 10.28 -5.14 19.36
CA ASP A 364 10.45 -6.32 20.17
C ASP A 364 11.88 -6.82 20.19
N HIS A 365 12.39 -7.21 21.36
CA HIS A 365 13.54 -8.08 21.43
C HIS A 365 13.10 -9.53 21.27
N VAL A 366 13.73 -10.25 20.36
CA VAL A 366 13.67 -11.72 20.31
C VAL A 366 14.95 -12.27 20.97
N ILE A 367 14.81 -13.04 22.03
CA ILE A 367 15.90 -13.50 22.89
C ILE A 367 16.26 -14.94 22.54
N PHE A 368 17.47 -15.15 21.99
CA PHE A 368 17.98 -16.48 21.66
C PHE A 368 18.51 -17.22 22.88
N PRO A 369 18.64 -18.57 22.84
CA PRO A 369 19.08 -19.38 23.99
C PRO A 369 20.47 -19.04 24.52
N ASP A 370 21.34 -18.46 23.72
CA ASP A 370 22.69 -18.00 24.10
C ASP A 370 22.68 -16.61 24.77
N GLY A 371 21.50 -16.01 24.95
CA GLY A 371 21.31 -14.69 25.52
C GLY A 371 21.42 -13.53 24.50
N LYS A 372 21.79 -13.80 23.27
CA LYS A 372 21.76 -12.83 22.18
C LYS A 372 20.35 -12.34 21.92
N ARG A 373 20.21 -11.06 21.54
CA ARG A 373 18.94 -10.44 21.19
C ARG A 373 19.01 -9.81 19.81
N ILE A 374 17.94 -9.93 19.03
CA ILE A 374 17.74 -9.09 17.85
C ILE A 374 16.56 -8.16 18.10
N ILE A 375 16.56 -7.02 17.46
CA ILE A 375 15.45 -6.04 17.50
C ILE A 375 14.60 -6.26 16.25
N LEU A 376 13.41 -6.87 16.43
CA LEU A 376 12.45 -7.07 15.35
C LEU A 376 11.45 -5.91 15.33
N LEU A 377 11.31 -5.26 14.19
CA LEU A 377 10.41 -4.13 14.03
C LEU A 377 9.11 -4.57 13.35
N ALA A 378 7.99 -4.05 13.87
CA ALA A 378 6.62 -4.26 13.39
C ALA A 378 6.27 -5.76 13.20
N GLU A 379 6.87 -6.65 14.00
CA GLU A 379 6.70 -8.10 13.89
C GLU A 379 6.94 -8.64 12.46
N GLY A 380 7.86 -8.02 11.72
CA GLY A 380 8.16 -8.36 10.33
C GLY A 380 7.21 -7.76 9.28
N ARG A 381 6.18 -7.01 9.70
CA ARG A 381 5.28 -6.28 8.81
C ARG A 381 5.91 -4.98 8.31
N LEU A 382 5.17 -4.21 7.52
CA LEU A 382 5.61 -2.92 6.97
C LEU A 382 6.13 -1.98 8.07
N VAL A 383 7.45 -1.81 8.14
CA VAL A 383 8.11 -1.01 9.17
C VAL A 383 7.77 0.47 9.10
N ASN A 384 7.67 1.02 7.89
CA ASN A 384 7.41 2.44 7.67
C ASN A 384 6.03 2.89 8.16
N LEU A 385 5.05 2.00 8.20
CA LEU A 385 3.70 2.24 8.72
C LEU A 385 3.52 1.71 10.14
N GLY A 386 4.16 0.58 10.46
CA GLY A 386 4.11 0.00 11.81
C GLY A 386 4.83 0.88 12.84
N CYS A 387 6.06 1.28 12.55
CA CYS A 387 6.91 2.07 13.44
C CYS A 387 6.98 3.56 13.09
N GLY A 388 6.44 3.97 11.94
CA GLY A 388 6.42 5.35 11.46
C GLY A 388 5.02 5.78 11.04
N THR A 389 4.96 6.80 10.19
CA THR A 389 3.72 7.39 9.65
C THR A 389 3.54 7.15 8.15
N GLY A 390 4.38 6.31 7.56
CA GLY A 390 4.34 5.97 6.14
C GLY A 390 5.01 7.00 5.23
N HIS A 391 4.63 6.98 3.97
CA HIS A 391 5.19 7.87 2.95
C HIS A 391 4.72 9.32 3.11
N PRO A 392 5.57 10.30 2.75
CA PRO A 392 5.22 11.72 2.87
C PRO A 392 4.10 12.11 1.90
N SER A 393 3.33 13.13 2.30
CA SER A 393 2.12 13.58 1.57
C SER A 393 2.39 13.92 0.11
N TYR A 394 3.52 14.55 -0.21
CA TYR A 394 3.86 14.92 -1.58
C TYR A 394 3.97 13.71 -2.52
N VAL A 395 4.60 12.64 -2.06
CA VAL A 395 4.71 11.39 -2.83
C VAL A 395 3.36 10.71 -2.99
N MET A 396 2.57 10.64 -1.90
CA MET A 396 1.24 10.05 -1.94
C MET A 396 0.26 10.84 -2.81
N SER A 397 0.50 12.15 -3.01
CA SER A 397 -0.24 12.94 -3.99
C SER A 397 -0.16 12.37 -5.40
N SER A 398 1.01 11.86 -5.82
CA SER A 398 1.17 11.21 -7.13
C SER A 398 0.39 9.90 -7.20
N SER A 399 0.56 9.02 -6.22
CA SER A 399 -0.11 7.72 -6.16
C SER A 399 -1.62 7.87 -6.15
N PHE A 400 -2.13 8.75 -5.29
CA PHE A 400 -3.57 8.94 -5.14
C PHE A 400 -4.20 9.73 -6.30
N ALA A 401 -3.44 10.61 -6.97
CA ALA A 401 -3.86 11.20 -8.22
C ALA A 401 -4.07 10.12 -9.32
N ASN A 402 -3.14 9.16 -9.41
CA ASN A 402 -3.29 8.00 -10.29
C ASN A 402 -4.51 7.15 -9.92
N GLN A 403 -4.75 6.89 -8.62
CA GLN A 403 -5.92 6.14 -8.15
C GLN A 403 -7.23 6.83 -8.55
N VAL A 404 -7.34 8.13 -8.30
CA VAL A 404 -8.56 8.87 -8.64
C VAL A 404 -8.81 8.86 -10.16
N LEU A 405 -7.78 9.11 -10.96
CA LEU A 405 -7.89 9.06 -12.43
C LEU A 405 -8.25 7.64 -12.93
N ALA A 406 -7.68 6.60 -12.31
CA ALA A 406 -8.02 5.21 -12.62
C ALA A 406 -9.48 4.88 -12.27
N GLN A 407 -9.97 5.33 -11.12
CA GLN A 407 -11.37 5.16 -10.73
C GLN A 407 -12.32 5.88 -11.72
N ILE A 408 -11.99 7.12 -12.12
CA ILE A 408 -12.79 7.87 -13.11
C ILE A 408 -12.78 7.15 -14.45
N GLU A 409 -11.61 6.76 -14.96
CA GLU A 409 -11.48 6.10 -16.27
C GLU A 409 -12.23 4.76 -16.29
N LEU A 410 -12.03 3.92 -15.26
CA LEU A 410 -12.65 2.61 -15.20
C LEU A 410 -14.17 2.70 -14.99
N TYR A 411 -14.64 3.55 -14.08
CA TYR A 411 -16.05 3.72 -13.79
C TYR A 411 -16.83 4.29 -14.98
N GLY A 412 -16.28 5.33 -15.63
CA GLY A 412 -16.92 6.01 -16.76
C GLY A 412 -16.84 5.22 -18.07
N ASN A 413 -15.83 4.38 -18.25
CA ASN A 413 -15.52 3.71 -19.51
C ASN A 413 -15.45 2.18 -19.38
N THR A 414 -16.20 1.57 -18.45
CA THR A 414 -16.14 0.11 -18.17
C THR A 414 -16.25 -0.74 -19.44
N LYS A 415 -17.04 -0.32 -20.43
CA LYS A 415 -17.21 -1.04 -21.70
C LYS A 415 -15.95 -1.08 -22.57
N LYS A 416 -15.02 -0.17 -22.36
CA LYS A 416 -13.73 -0.11 -23.07
C LYS A 416 -12.75 -1.15 -22.56
N TYR A 417 -12.96 -1.64 -21.34
CA TYR A 417 -12.05 -2.52 -20.65
C TYR A 417 -12.70 -3.89 -20.40
N PRO A 418 -12.53 -4.90 -21.30
CA PRO A 418 -12.87 -6.28 -21.00
C PRO A 418 -12.16 -6.80 -19.74
N ILE A 419 -12.56 -7.98 -19.25
CA ILE A 419 -11.85 -8.58 -18.10
C ILE A 419 -10.37 -8.75 -18.44
N GLY A 420 -9.51 -8.17 -17.62
CA GLY A 420 -8.07 -8.14 -17.80
C GLY A 420 -7.42 -7.11 -16.87
N VAL A 421 -6.09 -7.03 -16.90
CA VAL A 421 -5.31 -6.09 -16.11
C VAL A 421 -4.70 -5.03 -17.03
N TYR A 422 -4.93 -3.76 -16.72
CA TYR A 422 -4.54 -2.60 -17.54
C TYR A 422 -3.67 -1.65 -16.73
N VAL A 423 -2.81 -0.89 -17.39
CA VAL A 423 -2.08 0.24 -16.83
C VAL A 423 -2.77 1.53 -17.30
N LEU A 424 -2.69 2.58 -16.50
CA LEU A 424 -3.23 3.89 -16.88
C LEU A 424 -2.64 4.39 -18.20
N PRO A 425 -3.45 4.97 -19.10
CA PRO A 425 -2.96 5.59 -20.31
C PRO A 425 -1.86 6.62 -20.05
N LYS A 426 -0.84 6.63 -20.87
CA LYS A 426 0.37 7.46 -20.71
C LYS A 426 0.08 8.96 -20.50
N HIS A 427 -0.91 9.48 -21.21
CA HIS A 427 -1.30 10.89 -21.06
C HIS A 427 -1.85 11.24 -19.66
N LEU A 428 -2.46 10.28 -18.95
CA LEU A 428 -2.93 10.46 -17.58
C LEU A 428 -1.76 10.42 -16.60
N ASP A 429 -0.79 9.53 -16.81
CA ASP A 429 0.44 9.47 -16.03
C ASP A 429 1.26 10.78 -16.16
N GLU A 430 1.43 11.30 -17.38
CA GLU A 430 2.05 12.61 -17.60
C GLU A 430 1.26 13.78 -16.99
N LYS A 431 -0.09 13.70 -16.99
CA LYS A 431 -0.94 14.71 -16.32
C LYS A 431 -0.62 14.76 -14.82
N VAL A 432 -0.50 13.61 -14.17
CA VAL A 432 -0.13 13.55 -12.74
C VAL A 432 1.21 14.25 -12.51
N ALA A 433 2.23 13.94 -13.32
CA ALA A 433 3.54 14.59 -13.21
C ALA A 433 3.44 16.12 -13.35
N ARG A 434 2.70 16.61 -14.35
CA ARG A 434 2.53 18.06 -14.57
C ARG A 434 1.90 18.77 -13.37
N LEU A 435 0.88 18.15 -12.75
CA LEU A 435 0.18 18.72 -11.60
C LEU A 435 1.07 18.81 -10.35
N GLN A 436 2.07 17.92 -10.23
CA GLN A 436 3.02 17.93 -9.12
C GLN A 436 4.12 19.01 -9.27
N LEU A 437 4.52 19.37 -10.50
CA LEU A 437 5.66 20.23 -10.76
C LEU A 437 5.52 21.64 -10.21
N SER A 438 4.30 22.18 -10.18
CA SER A 438 4.03 23.54 -9.71
C SER A 438 4.48 23.78 -8.26
N LYS A 439 4.31 22.79 -7.39
CA LYS A 439 4.72 22.87 -5.97
C LYS A 439 6.24 22.95 -5.81
N LEU A 440 6.98 22.36 -6.75
CA LEU A 440 8.44 22.39 -6.74
C LEU A 440 9.03 23.61 -7.43
N GLY A 441 8.19 24.49 -8.00
CA GLY A 441 8.65 25.63 -8.79
C GLY A 441 9.36 25.23 -10.10
N ALA A 442 9.13 23.98 -10.56
CA ALA A 442 9.76 23.48 -11.76
C ALA A 442 9.12 24.07 -13.02
N GLN A 443 9.95 24.42 -14.00
CA GLN A 443 9.54 24.97 -15.29
C GLN A 443 9.90 24.00 -16.40
N LEU A 444 8.89 23.55 -17.15
CA LEU A 444 9.10 22.69 -18.31
C LEU A 444 9.52 23.50 -19.53
N THR A 445 10.50 22.98 -20.27
CA THR A 445 10.82 23.47 -21.62
C THR A 445 9.71 23.03 -22.59
N GLU A 446 9.24 23.95 -23.41
CA GLU A 446 8.26 23.66 -24.44
C GLU A 446 8.93 23.29 -25.78
N LEU A 447 8.41 22.26 -26.44
CA LEU A 447 8.84 21.92 -27.79
C LEU A 447 8.36 22.96 -28.79
N THR A 448 9.23 23.32 -29.72
CA THR A 448 8.81 23.98 -30.98
C THR A 448 8.13 22.97 -31.90
N ASP A 449 7.33 23.45 -32.86
CA ASP A 449 6.68 22.58 -33.84
C ASP A 449 7.69 21.80 -34.71
N VAL A 450 8.87 22.39 -34.96
CA VAL A 450 9.97 21.72 -35.66
C VAL A 450 10.54 20.57 -34.84
N GLN A 451 10.77 20.80 -33.57
CA GLN A 451 11.28 19.77 -32.65
C GLN A 451 10.28 18.62 -32.46
N ALA A 452 9.00 18.94 -32.25
CA ALA A 452 7.94 17.94 -32.13
C ALA A 452 7.86 17.03 -33.36
N ARG A 453 7.84 17.62 -34.56
CA ARG A 453 7.89 16.87 -35.84
C ARG A 453 9.15 16.02 -35.99
N TYR A 454 10.30 16.55 -35.57
CA TYR A 454 11.58 15.84 -35.74
C TYR A 454 11.61 14.56 -34.90
N ILE A 455 11.09 14.59 -33.65
CA ILE A 455 11.07 13.43 -32.77
C ILE A 455 9.75 12.62 -32.84
N GLY A 456 8.81 13.05 -33.70
CA GLY A 456 7.58 12.30 -33.97
C GLY A 456 6.59 12.23 -32.81
N VAL A 457 6.49 13.31 -32.00
CA VAL A 457 5.55 13.39 -30.89
C VAL A 457 4.64 14.61 -31.03
N GLU A 458 3.49 14.57 -30.34
CA GLU A 458 2.67 15.78 -30.20
C GLU A 458 3.36 16.80 -29.27
N LYS A 459 3.15 18.09 -29.53
CA LYS A 459 3.79 19.18 -28.77
C LYS A 459 3.50 19.13 -27.26
N GLN A 460 2.33 18.65 -26.91
CA GLN A 460 1.85 18.53 -25.52
C GLN A 460 2.04 17.13 -24.92
N GLY A 461 2.65 16.21 -25.64
CA GLY A 461 2.85 14.83 -25.24
C GLY A 461 1.73 13.89 -25.72
N PRO A 462 1.76 12.62 -25.38
CA PRO A 462 2.81 11.97 -24.59
C PRO A 462 4.17 11.94 -25.28
N TYR A 463 5.23 12.20 -24.51
CA TYR A 463 6.59 12.32 -25.06
C TYR A 463 7.31 10.98 -25.25
N LYS A 464 6.79 9.91 -24.66
CA LYS A 464 7.33 8.56 -24.73
C LYS A 464 6.23 7.58 -25.11
N VAL A 465 6.61 6.50 -25.78
CA VAL A 465 5.70 5.38 -26.07
C VAL A 465 5.30 4.64 -24.80
N ASP A 466 4.18 3.92 -24.84
CA ASP A 466 3.62 3.23 -23.66
C ASP A 466 4.59 2.21 -23.05
N GLN A 467 5.44 1.58 -23.87
CA GLN A 467 6.42 0.58 -23.43
C GLN A 467 7.71 1.18 -22.86
N TYR A 468 7.89 2.50 -22.92
CA TYR A 468 9.10 3.14 -22.40
C TYR A 468 9.23 2.95 -20.89
N ARG A 469 10.42 2.53 -20.45
CA ARG A 469 10.79 2.37 -19.05
C ARG A 469 11.72 3.53 -18.63
N TYR A 470 11.32 4.29 -17.61
CA TYR A 470 12.07 5.41 -17.04
C TYR A 470 13.18 4.94 -16.10
#